data_0036a9097a9b341cac58767af05ab39d
#
_entry.id   0036a9097a9b341cac58767af05ab39d
#
_cell.length_a   1.000
_cell.length_b   1.000
_cell.length_c   1.000
_cell.angle_alpha   90.00
_cell.angle_beta   90.00
_cell.angle_gamma   90.00
#
_symmetry.space_group_name_H-M   'P 1'
#
loop_
_entity.id
_entity.type
_entity.pdbx_description
1 polymer ?
#
loop_
_entity_poly.entity_id
_entity_poly.type
_entity_poly.pdbx_seq_one_letter_code
_entity_poly.pdbx_strand_id
1 'polypeptide(L)'
;YVLKEYNPGVSASFERNPNYWKTGAAHFDAVETTIVGDATARQQALVTDQVDCIDDVSAPTAGLLSRNQKLELLAVTGTMHRVFAMRLDTPPFDNNDVRLALKFAARRQEMVDKVLLGYGQIGNDHSISPTQKYFNTDLAQREFDADKAKYHWGKTGLGDTPITCHASGASLD
;
A
#
# COMPACT_ATOMS: atom_id res chain seq x y z
N TYR A 1 17.93 -16.24 7.92
CA TYR A 1 17.44 -16.94 9.13
C TYR A 1 16.88 -18.31 8.76
N VAL A 2 16.78 -19.21 9.74
CA VAL A 2 16.18 -20.56 9.63
C VAL A 2 14.99 -20.61 10.56
N LEU A 3 13.84 -21.05 10.07
CA LEU A 3 12.63 -21.25 10.87
C LEU A 3 12.86 -22.34 11.93
N LYS A 4 12.54 -22.06 13.17
CA LYS A 4 12.63 -22.99 14.31
C LYS A 4 11.26 -23.46 14.76
N GLU A 5 10.34 -22.55 14.92
CA GLU A 5 8.98 -22.82 15.35
C GLU A 5 7.99 -21.98 14.55
N TYR A 6 6.83 -22.56 14.27
CA TYR A 6 5.73 -21.87 13.58
C TYR A 6 4.40 -22.25 14.19
N ASN A 7 3.73 -21.26 14.76
CA ASN A 7 2.37 -21.38 15.28
C ASN A 7 1.42 -20.60 14.34
N PRO A 8 0.67 -21.28 13.46
CA PRO A 8 -0.15 -20.62 12.45
C PRO A 8 -1.09 -19.56 13.02
N GLY A 9 -1.03 -18.35 12.49
CA GLY A 9 -1.86 -17.23 12.91
C GLY A 9 -1.47 -16.58 14.25
N VAL A 10 -0.40 -17.03 14.89
CA VAL A 10 0.04 -16.55 16.21
C VAL A 10 1.47 -16.02 16.16
N SER A 11 2.45 -16.89 15.85
CA SER A 11 3.86 -16.50 15.94
C SER A 11 4.77 -17.37 15.08
N ALA A 12 5.97 -16.88 14.82
CA ALA A 12 7.08 -17.67 14.30
C ALA A 12 8.40 -17.26 14.95
N SER A 13 9.30 -18.22 15.18
CA SER A 13 10.64 -17.96 15.66
C SER A 13 11.70 -18.43 14.67
N PHE A 14 12.78 -17.67 14.57
CA PHE A 14 13.86 -17.91 13.62
C PHE A 14 15.20 -17.74 14.32
N GLU A 15 16.19 -18.53 13.87
CA GLU A 15 17.58 -18.36 14.27
C GLU A 15 18.45 -17.95 13.08
N ARG A 16 19.59 -17.33 13.39
CA ARG A 16 20.60 -16.97 12.38
C ARG A 16 21.02 -18.22 11.59
N ASN A 17 20.98 -18.12 10.25
CA ASN A 17 21.52 -19.16 9.40
C ASN A 17 23.05 -19.02 9.29
N PRO A 18 23.84 -19.92 9.84
CA PRO A 18 25.29 -19.83 9.77
C PRO A 18 25.85 -20.02 8.35
N ASN A 19 25.05 -20.64 7.48
CA ASN A 19 25.42 -20.93 6.08
C ASN A 19 24.73 -19.97 5.09
N TYR A 20 24.32 -18.77 5.54
CA TYR A 20 23.70 -17.82 4.61
C TYR A 20 24.72 -17.31 3.60
N TRP A 21 24.36 -17.34 2.31
CA TRP A 21 25.25 -17.03 1.20
C TRP A 21 25.74 -15.56 1.16
N LYS A 22 25.00 -14.63 1.74
CA LYS A 22 25.41 -13.22 1.84
C LYS A 22 26.20 -12.98 3.13
N THR A 23 27.44 -12.50 2.99
CA THR A 23 28.25 -12.00 4.11
C THR A 23 27.66 -10.69 4.66
N GLY A 24 27.70 -10.51 5.97
CA GLY A 24 27.25 -9.28 6.64
C GLY A 24 25.74 -9.10 6.71
N ALA A 25 24.96 -10.13 6.41
CA ALA A 25 23.51 -10.17 6.64
C ALA A 25 23.17 -10.99 7.89
N ALA A 26 21.91 -10.93 8.34
CA ALA A 26 21.45 -11.56 9.58
C ALA A 26 22.15 -11.01 10.83
N HIS A 27 21.88 -9.76 11.14
CA HIS A 27 22.54 -9.02 12.24
C HIS A 27 22.15 -9.52 13.64
N PHE A 28 20.96 -10.10 13.79
CA PHE A 28 20.46 -10.63 15.08
C PHE A 28 20.69 -12.14 15.15
N ASP A 29 20.84 -12.66 16.35
CA ASP A 29 20.99 -14.10 16.58
C ASP A 29 19.68 -14.86 16.40
N ALA A 30 18.58 -14.26 16.86
CA ALA A 30 17.23 -14.75 16.70
C ALA A 30 16.26 -13.64 16.30
N VAL A 31 15.15 -14.01 15.69
CA VAL A 31 14.03 -13.13 15.38
C VAL A 31 12.74 -13.84 15.77
N GLU A 32 11.89 -13.17 16.52
CA GLU A 32 10.55 -13.64 16.84
C GLU A 32 9.53 -12.72 16.18
N THR A 33 8.54 -13.30 15.54
CA THR A 33 7.43 -12.55 14.94
C THR A 33 6.13 -12.95 15.60
N THR A 34 5.31 -11.97 15.95
CA THR A 34 3.99 -12.19 16.54
C THR A 34 2.94 -11.49 15.69
N ILE A 35 1.83 -12.17 15.41
CA ILE A 35 0.72 -11.60 14.64
C ILE A 35 -0.22 -10.89 15.60
N VAL A 36 -0.30 -9.56 15.47
CA VAL A 36 -1.22 -8.71 16.24
C VAL A 36 -2.14 -7.99 15.24
N GLY A 37 -3.36 -8.50 15.07
CA GLY A 37 -4.30 -8.00 14.09
C GLY A 37 -4.84 -6.58 14.38
N ASP A 38 -4.97 -6.23 15.67
CA ASP A 38 -5.42 -4.89 16.07
C ASP A 38 -4.27 -3.88 16.02
N ALA A 39 -4.46 -2.80 15.24
CA ALA A 39 -3.44 -1.78 15.04
C ALA A 39 -3.08 -1.03 16.33
N THR A 40 -4.06 -0.78 17.21
CA THR A 40 -3.83 -0.10 18.49
C THR A 40 -3.03 -0.97 19.44
N ALA A 41 -3.35 -2.25 19.54
CA ALA A 41 -2.60 -3.21 20.35
C ALA A 41 -1.16 -3.35 19.84
N ARG A 42 -0.96 -3.38 18.52
CA ARG A 42 0.36 -3.43 17.88
C ARG A 42 1.22 -2.21 18.23
N GLN A 43 0.62 -1.01 18.19
CA GLN A 43 1.30 0.23 18.61
C GLN A 43 1.65 0.23 20.10
N GLN A 44 0.73 -0.22 20.96
CA GLN A 44 0.99 -0.30 22.40
C GLN A 44 2.13 -1.26 22.72
N ALA A 45 2.20 -2.39 22.03
CA ALA A 45 3.30 -3.35 22.19
C ALA A 45 4.66 -2.69 21.88
N LEU A 46 4.76 -1.85 20.84
CA LEU A 46 5.98 -1.11 20.53
C LEU A 46 6.29 -0.04 21.59
N VAL A 47 5.30 0.76 21.98
CA VAL A 47 5.50 1.88 22.94
C VAL A 47 5.86 1.38 24.34
N THR A 48 5.43 0.17 24.68
CA THR A 48 5.71 -0.49 25.98
C THR A 48 6.89 -1.45 25.94
N ASP A 49 7.70 -1.40 24.87
CA ASP A 49 8.90 -2.23 24.71
C ASP A 49 8.61 -3.75 24.74
N GLN A 50 7.40 -4.18 24.36
CA GLN A 50 7.06 -5.59 24.21
C GLN A 50 7.54 -6.17 22.87
N VAL A 51 7.72 -5.30 21.87
CA VAL A 51 8.31 -5.61 20.58
C VAL A 51 9.26 -4.50 20.16
N ASP A 52 10.28 -4.84 19.39
CA ASP A 52 11.31 -3.91 18.94
C ASP A 52 10.91 -3.17 17.64
N CYS A 53 10.01 -3.76 16.86
CA CYS A 53 9.60 -3.24 15.55
C CYS A 53 8.15 -3.65 15.25
N ILE A 54 7.43 -2.76 14.58
CA ILE A 54 6.12 -3.07 13.98
C ILE A 54 6.12 -2.66 12.51
N ASP A 55 5.33 -3.35 11.72
CA ASP A 55 5.05 -2.99 10.32
C ASP A 55 3.64 -2.44 10.14
N ASP A 56 3.32 -2.04 8.90
CA ASP A 56 2.00 -1.58 8.46
C ASP A 56 1.39 -0.53 9.40
N VAL A 57 2.12 0.57 9.56
CA VAL A 57 1.69 1.72 10.36
C VAL A 57 0.85 2.66 9.51
N SER A 58 -0.39 2.96 9.93
CA SER A 58 -1.25 3.91 9.24
C SER A 58 -0.65 5.33 9.25
N ALA A 59 -0.94 6.13 8.21
CA ALA A 59 -0.40 7.47 8.10
C ALA A 59 -0.71 8.38 9.31
N PRO A 60 -1.93 8.40 9.88
CA PRO A 60 -2.21 9.15 11.11
C PRO A 60 -1.38 8.68 12.30
N THR A 61 -1.21 7.38 12.43
CA THR A 61 -0.40 6.77 13.50
C THR A 61 1.07 7.07 13.35
N ALA A 62 1.60 7.02 12.13
CA ALA A 62 2.99 7.39 11.83
C ALA A 62 3.30 8.80 12.33
N GLY A 63 2.38 9.76 12.09
CA GLY A 63 2.51 11.13 12.59
C GLY A 63 2.48 11.27 14.11
N LEU A 64 1.85 10.33 14.83
CA LEU A 64 1.87 10.30 16.29
C LEU A 64 3.17 9.67 16.81
N LEU A 65 3.56 8.51 16.26
CA LEU A 65 4.75 7.78 16.69
C LEU A 65 6.04 8.56 16.40
N SER A 66 6.11 9.33 15.32
CA SER A 66 7.27 10.17 14.99
C SER A 66 7.59 11.26 16.02
N ARG A 67 6.65 11.58 16.91
CA ARG A 67 6.88 12.52 18.04
C ARG A 67 7.57 11.87 19.24
N ASN A 68 7.61 10.55 19.27
CA ASN A 68 8.30 9.83 20.33
C ASN A 68 9.79 9.71 19.98
N GLN A 69 10.64 10.39 20.73
CA GLN A 69 12.11 10.42 20.50
C GLN A 69 12.80 9.06 20.70
N LYS A 70 12.12 8.08 21.28
CA LYS A 70 12.65 6.71 21.43
C LYS A 70 12.38 5.82 20.21
N LEU A 71 11.55 6.27 19.29
CA LEU A 71 11.13 5.52 18.11
C LEU A 71 11.71 6.14 16.85
N GLU A 72 12.08 5.30 15.91
CA GLU A 72 12.45 5.68 14.56
C GLU A 72 11.35 5.25 13.57
N LEU A 73 10.86 6.20 12.77
CA LEU A 73 9.89 5.92 11.72
C LEU A 73 10.62 5.76 10.39
N LEU A 74 10.59 4.55 9.84
CA LEU A 74 11.13 4.24 8.53
C LEU A 74 10.02 4.25 7.47
N ALA A 75 9.98 5.28 6.65
CA ALA A 75 9.08 5.38 5.50
C ALA A 75 9.85 5.06 4.22
N VAL A 76 9.56 3.92 3.62
CA VAL A 76 10.26 3.46 2.42
C VAL A 76 9.27 3.28 1.26
N THR A 77 9.67 3.67 0.05
CA THR A 77 8.89 3.38 -1.15
C THR A 77 9.03 1.91 -1.49
N GLY A 78 7.94 1.19 -1.34
CA GLY A 78 7.85 -0.24 -1.62
C GLY A 78 7.12 -0.55 -2.93
N THR A 79 6.66 -1.79 -3.03
CA THR A 79 5.87 -2.29 -4.18
C THR A 79 4.38 -2.37 -3.88
N MET A 80 3.98 -2.09 -2.63
CA MET A 80 2.57 -2.02 -2.27
C MET A 80 1.92 -0.84 -3.01
N HIS A 81 0.75 -1.09 -3.58
CA HIS A 81 0.00 -0.05 -4.28
C HIS A 81 -1.50 -0.20 -3.98
N ARG A 82 -2.19 0.92 -3.93
CA ARG A 82 -3.64 0.97 -3.77
C ARG A 82 -4.28 1.28 -5.13
N VAL A 83 -5.30 0.53 -5.49
CA VAL A 83 -5.94 0.61 -6.80
C VAL A 83 -7.46 0.58 -6.68
N PHE A 84 -8.14 1.20 -7.64
CA PHE A 84 -9.54 0.94 -7.93
C PHE A 84 -9.60 -0.12 -9.03
N ALA A 85 -9.67 -1.38 -8.63
CA ALA A 85 -9.71 -2.49 -9.58
C ALA A 85 -11.05 -2.52 -10.35
N MET A 86 -10.97 -2.60 -11.69
CA MET A 86 -12.13 -2.67 -12.55
C MET A 86 -12.15 -4.02 -13.28
N ARG A 87 -13.26 -4.74 -13.18
CA ARG A 87 -13.45 -6.00 -13.89
C ARG A 87 -13.70 -5.74 -15.38
N LEU A 88 -12.73 -6.10 -16.22
CA LEU A 88 -12.78 -5.82 -17.66
C LEU A 88 -13.77 -6.70 -18.43
N ASP A 89 -14.20 -7.78 -17.83
CA ASP A 89 -15.13 -8.78 -18.36
C ASP A 89 -16.60 -8.55 -17.95
N THR A 90 -16.88 -7.44 -17.24
CA THR A 90 -18.20 -7.17 -16.65
C THR A 90 -18.62 -5.72 -16.94
N PRO A 91 -19.83 -5.48 -17.44
CA PRO A 91 -20.38 -4.13 -17.56
C PRO A 91 -20.44 -3.42 -16.20
N PRO A 92 -20.20 -2.10 -16.17
CA PRO A 92 -19.90 -1.25 -17.31
C PRO A 92 -18.39 -1.16 -17.63
N PHE A 93 -17.53 -1.95 -16.96
CA PHE A 93 -16.07 -1.81 -17.05
C PHE A 93 -15.45 -2.54 -18.25
N ASP A 94 -16.20 -3.31 -19.00
CA ASP A 94 -15.86 -3.82 -20.33
C ASP A 94 -15.71 -2.68 -21.35
N ASN A 95 -16.41 -1.55 -21.14
CA ASN A 95 -16.28 -0.34 -21.95
C ASN A 95 -15.01 0.45 -21.56
N ASN A 96 -14.13 0.68 -22.55
CA ASN A 96 -12.88 1.43 -22.32
C ASN A 96 -13.12 2.91 -21.96
N ASP A 97 -14.17 3.55 -22.49
CA ASP A 97 -14.47 4.93 -22.16
C ASP A 97 -14.90 5.10 -20.70
N VAL A 98 -15.58 4.11 -20.08
CA VAL A 98 -15.85 4.10 -18.64
C VAL A 98 -14.55 4.09 -17.85
N ARG A 99 -13.63 3.21 -18.20
CA ARG A 99 -12.35 3.10 -17.51
C ARG A 99 -11.49 4.37 -17.65
N LEU A 100 -11.47 4.97 -18.84
CA LEU A 100 -10.74 6.22 -19.09
C LEU A 100 -11.36 7.39 -18.33
N ALA A 101 -12.69 7.49 -18.26
CA ALA A 101 -13.38 8.51 -17.48
C ALA A 101 -12.96 8.44 -16.01
N LEU A 102 -12.98 7.25 -15.40
CA LEU A 102 -12.59 7.06 -14.01
C LEU A 102 -11.10 7.35 -13.77
N LYS A 103 -10.22 6.94 -14.69
CA LYS A 103 -8.79 7.21 -14.60
C LYS A 103 -8.47 8.70 -14.67
N PHE A 104 -9.16 9.48 -15.50
CA PHE A 104 -8.99 10.93 -15.57
C PHE A 104 -9.68 11.67 -14.40
N ALA A 105 -10.72 11.10 -13.80
CA ALA A 105 -11.38 11.67 -12.63
C ALA A 105 -10.58 11.49 -11.32
N ALA A 106 -9.58 10.61 -11.29
CA ALA A 106 -8.80 10.31 -10.10
C ALA A 106 -7.82 11.44 -9.75
N ARG A 107 -8.04 12.10 -8.62
CA ARG A 107 -7.15 13.14 -8.06
C ARG A 107 -6.06 12.51 -7.21
N ARG A 108 -5.08 11.86 -7.86
CA ARG A 108 -4.06 11.04 -7.20
C ARG A 108 -3.22 11.82 -6.20
N GLN A 109 -2.82 13.05 -6.53
CA GLN A 109 -2.04 13.88 -5.60
C GLN A 109 -2.85 14.20 -4.33
N GLU A 110 -4.11 14.54 -4.48
CA GLU A 110 -4.99 14.80 -3.33
C GLU A 110 -5.16 13.57 -2.43
N MET A 111 -5.18 12.37 -3.01
CA MET A 111 -5.19 11.12 -2.24
C MET A 111 -3.88 10.92 -1.46
N VAL A 112 -2.73 11.19 -2.07
CA VAL A 112 -1.43 11.13 -1.37
C VAL A 112 -1.40 12.15 -0.23
N ASP A 113 -1.83 13.37 -0.47
CA ASP A 113 -1.72 14.46 0.51
C ASP A 113 -2.70 14.28 1.68
N LYS A 114 -3.96 13.90 1.39
CA LYS A 114 -5.03 13.86 2.41
C LYS A 114 -5.25 12.50 3.05
N VAL A 115 -5.07 11.42 2.29
CA VAL A 115 -5.29 10.06 2.80
C VAL A 115 -4.00 9.46 3.33
N LEU A 116 -2.92 9.58 2.55
CA LEU A 116 -1.62 9.05 2.95
C LEU A 116 -0.76 10.07 3.70
N LEU A 117 -1.24 11.29 3.93
CA LEU A 117 -0.52 12.36 4.64
C LEU A 117 0.93 12.57 4.15
N GLY A 118 1.17 12.37 2.87
CA GLY A 118 2.49 12.46 2.24
C GLY A 118 3.33 11.18 2.30
N TYR A 119 2.88 10.13 2.99
CA TYR A 119 3.57 8.83 3.04
C TYR A 119 3.25 7.96 1.82
N GLY A 120 3.56 8.45 0.62
CA GLY A 120 3.28 7.70 -0.60
C GLY A 120 3.72 8.43 -1.85
N GLN A 121 3.60 7.75 -2.98
CA GLN A 121 3.89 8.31 -4.29
C GLN A 121 2.72 8.04 -5.24
N ILE A 122 2.56 8.91 -6.23
CA ILE A 122 1.55 8.73 -7.28
C ILE A 122 1.94 7.53 -8.16
N GLY A 123 1.00 6.60 -8.35
CA GLY A 123 1.09 5.55 -9.35
C GLY A 123 0.58 6.03 -10.72
N ASN A 124 0.85 5.29 -11.77
CA ASN A 124 0.47 5.63 -13.15
C ASN A 124 -0.30 4.51 -13.86
N ASP A 125 -1.41 4.05 -13.27
CA ASP A 125 -2.31 3.04 -13.86
C ASP A 125 -1.66 1.69 -14.22
N HIS A 126 -0.49 1.38 -13.65
CA HIS A 126 0.20 0.10 -13.79
C HIS A 126 0.87 -0.30 -12.47
N SER A 127 1.15 -1.59 -12.31
CA SER A 127 1.61 -2.17 -11.05
C SER A 127 3.12 -2.07 -10.81
N ILE A 128 3.89 -1.62 -11.82
CA ILE A 128 5.35 -1.54 -11.72
C ILE A 128 5.73 -0.18 -11.15
N SER A 129 6.35 -0.16 -9.97
CA SER A 129 6.79 1.09 -9.33
C SER A 129 8.11 1.60 -9.89
N PRO A 130 8.43 2.90 -9.74
CA PRO A 130 9.70 3.48 -10.17
C PRO A 130 10.93 2.82 -9.56
N THR A 131 10.79 2.12 -8.44
CA THR A 131 11.88 1.39 -7.78
C THR A 131 12.17 0.03 -8.39
N GLN A 132 11.34 -0.43 -9.34
CA GLN A 132 11.47 -1.74 -9.97
C GLN A 132 12.20 -1.68 -11.30
N LYS A 133 13.00 -2.72 -11.58
CA LYS A 133 13.84 -2.83 -12.79
C LYS A 133 13.09 -2.65 -14.11
N TYR A 134 11.83 -3.06 -14.16
CA TYR A 134 11.01 -3.06 -15.39
C TYR A 134 10.05 -1.88 -15.47
N PHE A 135 10.29 -0.83 -14.66
CA PHE A 135 9.52 0.40 -14.77
C PHE A 135 9.75 1.07 -16.13
N ASN A 136 8.65 1.41 -16.80
CA ASN A 136 8.72 2.12 -18.08
C ASN A 136 8.67 3.62 -17.85
N THR A 137 9.80 4.29 -18.03
CA THR A 137 9.95 5.75 -17.89
C THR A 137 9.31 6.56 -19.03
N ASP A 138 9.00 5.91 -20.16
CA ASP A 138 8.42 6.60 -21.33
C ASP A 138 6.91 6.79 -21.24
N LEU A 139 6.27 6.13 -20.25
CA LEU A 139 4.84 6.31 -20.00
C LEU A 139 4.59 7.65 -19.31
N ALA A 140 3.95 8.57 -20.02
CA ALA A 140 3.54 9.84 -19.45
C ALA A 140 2.60 9.62 -18.24
N GLN A 141 2.84 10.35 -17.16
CA GLN A 141 1.97 10.33 -15.98
C GLN A 141 0.56 10.77 -16.36
N ARG A 142 -0.43 9.97 -16.02
CA ARG A 142 -1.83 10.38 -16.20
C ARG A 142 -2.25 11.35 -15.12
N GLU A 143 -2.49 12.58 -15.54
CA GLU A 143 -2.95 13.65 -14.66
C GLU A 143 -4.48 13.62 -14.51
N PHE A 144 -4.97 14.25 -13.44
CA PHE A 144 -6.39 14.54 -13.28
C PHE A 144 -6.83 15.52 -14.37
N ASP A 145 -7.92 15.19 -15.06
CA ASP A 145 -8.48 16.01 -16.13
C ASP A 145 -10.01 15.83 -16.16
N ALA A 146 -10.72 16.80 -15.57
CA ALA A 146 -12.18 16.73 -15.45
C ALA A 146 -12.89 16.79 -16.83
N ASP A 147 -12.31 17.48 -17.80
CA ASP A 147 -12.94 17.62 -19.11
C ASP A 147 -12.78 16.33 -19.92
N LYS A 148 -11.61 15.72 -19.88
CA LYS A 148 -11.43 14.38 -20.47
C LYS A 148 -12.28 13.33 -19.76
N ALA A 149 -12.41 13.39 -18.45
CA ALA A 149 -13.29 12.49 -17.71
C ALA A 149 -14.74 12.62 -18.17
N LYS A 150 -15.27 13.84 -18.27
CA LYS A 150 -16.62 14.11 -18.78
C LYS A 150 -16.80 13.69 -20.25
N TYR A 151 -15.80 13.97 -21.09
CA TYR A 151 -15.82 13.58 -22.50
C TYR A 151 -15.96 12.07 -22.66
N HIS A 152 -15.11 11.29 -21.97
CA HIS A 152 -15.18 9.83 -22.02
C HIS A 152 -16.47 9.30 -21.40
N TRP A 153 -16.93 9.87 -20.29
CA TRP A 153 -18.19 9.48 -19.67
C TRP A 153 -19.39 9.72 -20.60
N GLY A 154 -19.44 10.86 -21.25
CA GLY A 154 -20.50 11.20 -22.21
C GLY A 154 -20.62 10.22 -23.39
N LYS A 155 -19.50 9.59 -23.79
CA LYS A 155 -19.49 8.58 -24.87
C LYS A 155 -20.09 7.24 -24.45
N THR A 156 -20.19 6.99 -23.16
CA THR A 156 -20.70 5.70 -22.65
C THR A 156 -22.22 5.55 -22.77
N GLY A 157 -22.96 6.67 -22.82
CA GLY A 157 -24.41 6.68 -22.77
C GLY A 157 -25.01 6.32 -21.40
N LEU A 158 -24.20 6.16 -20.36
CA LEU A 158 -24.64 5.73 -19.02
C LEU A 158 -25.36 6.84 -18.22
N GLY A 159 -25.24 8.11 -18.64
CA GLY A 159 -25.88 9.23 -17.94
C GLY A 159 -25.50 9.27 -16.45
N ASP A 160 -26.52 9.29 -15.61
CA ASP A 160 -26.37 9.32 -14.14
C ASP A 160 -26.35 7.92 -13.49
N THR A 161 -26.05 6.88 -14.27
CA THR A 161 -25.97 5.51 -13.74
C THR A 161 -24.90 5.42 -12.65
N PRO A 162 -25.25 4.98 -11.43
CA PRO A 162 -24.29 4.88 -10.35
C PRO A 162 -23.28 3.74 -10.59
N ILE A 163 -22.04 3.99 -10.22
CA ILE A 163 -21.00 2.96 -10.16
C ILE A 163 -20.74 2.64 -8.68
N THR A 164 -20.86 1.36 -8.35
CA THR A 164 -20.59 0.89 -6.99
C THR A 164 -19.11 0.57 -6.81
N CYS A 165 -18.51 1.16 -5.80
CA CYS A 165 -17.17 0.81 -5.33
C CYS A 165 -17.29 -0.07 -4.08
N HIS A 166 -16.67 -1.24 -4.11
CA HIS A 166 -16.56 -2.11 -2.94
C HIS A 166 -15.19 -1.92 -2.31
N ALA A 167 -15.16 -1.60 -1.03
CA ALA A 167 -13.95 -1.50 -0.22
C ALA A 167 -14.00 -2.52 0.92
N SER A 168 -12.86 -3.10 1.27
CA SER A 168 -12.70 -3.92 2.49
C SER A 168 -12.12 -3.07 3.62
N GLY A 169 -12.22 -3.53 4.88
CA GLY A 169 -11.56 -2.90 6.02
C GLY A 169 -10.05 -2.73 5.81
N ALA A 170 -9.40 -3.72 5.20
CA ALA A 170 -7.98 -3.65 4.82
C ALA A 170 -7.65 -2.57 3.76
N SER A 171 -8.66 -1.96 3.15
CA SER A 171 -8.48 -0.87 2.18
C SER A 171 -8.73 0.51 2.81
N LEU A 172 -9.20 0.54 4.06
CA LEU A 172 -9.58 1.75 4.79
C LEU A 172 -8.57 2.14 5.87
N ASP A 173 -7.65 1.21 6.22
CA ASP A 173 -6.56 1.40 7.17
C ASP A 173 -5.25 1.92 6.45
#